data_2efd71c6ec9a7f884692c1c6f51306da
#
_entry.id   2efd71c6ec9a7f884692c1c6f51306da
#
_cell.length_a   1.000
_cell.length_b   1.000
_cell.length_c   1.000
_cell.angle_alpha   90.00
_cell.angle_beta   90.00
_cell.angle_gamma   90.00
#
_symmetry.space_group_name_H-M   'P 1'
#
loop_
_entity.id
_entity.type
_entity.pdbx_description
1 polymer ?
#
loop_
_entity_poly.entity_id
_entity_poly.type
_entity_poly.pdbx_seq_one_letter_code
_entity_poly.pdbx_strand_id
1 'polypeptide(L)'
;MNQDILLSKIVPNPTDTTWAQAYTTLNVYITLSIEDKIGKTNVKTHGKELLEKLQREFFALDDKSLENIKNAVGNVTKNISEEYNYSMIVGAIVGDVLYIVIGSSGQVAIKRNDSSGVIATGVEGELHGFSGKLQHDDVVVFETGDFAKKLPLSD
;
A
#
# COMPACT_ATOMS: atom_id res chain seq x y z
N MET A 1 22.10 0.14 11.31
CA MET A 1 22.21 -1.23 10.81
C MET A 1 21.96 -1.19 9.31
N ASN A 2 22.96 -1.49 8.50
CA ASN A 2 22.76 -1.63 7.07
C ASN A 2 22.00 -2.93 6.81
N GLN A 3 20.71 -2.81 6.63
CA GLN A 3 19.91 -3.94 6.16
C GLN A 3 19.84 -3.82 4.64
N ASP A 4 20.38 -4.81 3.96
CA ASP A 4 20.16 -4.96 2.53
C ASP A 4 18.72 -5.41 2.33
N ILE A 5 17.92 -4.53 1.75
CA ILE A 5 16.52 -4.85 1.44
C ILE A 5 16.45 -5.28 -0.02
N LEU A 6 16.04 -6.51 -0.24
CA LEU A 6 15.74 -7.02 -1.57
C LEU A 6 14.27 -6.74 -1.89
N LEU A 7 14.02 -6.18 -3.06
CA LEU A 7 12.68 -5.81 -3.50
C LEU A 7 12.31 -6.54 -4.77
N SER A 8 11.05 -6.99 -4.82
CA SER A 8 10.42 -7.49 -6.03
C SER A 8 9.05 -6.84 -6.19
N LYS A 9 8.71 -6.44 -7.40
CA LYS A 9 7.45 -5.79 -7.72
C LYS A 9 6.73 -6.58 -8.79
N ILE A 10 5.43 -6.82 -8.58
CA ILE A 10 4.53 -7.40 -9.56
C ILE A 10 3.38 -6.44 -9.76
N VAL A 11 3.26 -5.91 -10.97
CA VAL A 11 2.23 -4.94 -11.34
C VAL A 11 1.51 -5.46 -12.57
N PRO A 12 0.17 -5.61 -12.53
CA PRO A 12 -0.58 -6.06 -13.70
C PRO A 12 -0.55 -5.00 -14.81
N ASN A 13 -0.71 -5.45 -16.03
CA ASN A 13 -0.88 -4.53 -17.16
C ASN A 13 -2.15 -3.68 -16.97
N PRO A 14 -2.10 -2.37 -17.24
CA PRO A 14 -3.28 -1.54 -17.15
C PRO A 14 -4.31 -1.91 -18.21
N THR A 15 -5.58 -1.71 -17.88
CA THR A 15 -6.70 -1.81 -18.81
C THR A 15 -7.37 -0.44 -18.93
N ASP A 16 -8.44 -0.34 -19.71
CA ASP A 16 -9.21 0.92 -19.84
C ASP A 16 -9.87 1.31 -18.50
N THR A 17 -10.12 0.35 -17.63
CA THR A 17 -10.82 0.57 -16.35
C THR A 17 -9.96 0.32 -15.11
N THR A 18 -8.75 -0.21 -15.26
CA THR A 18 -7.89 -0.56 -14.12
C THR A 18 -6.46 -0.05 -14.31
N TRP A 19 -5.88 0.42 -13.23
CA TRP A 19 -4.48 0.81 -13.17
C TRP A 19 -3.90 0.48 -11.80
N ALA A 20 -2.66 0.01 -11.78
CA ALA A 20 -1.95 -0.27 -10.53
C ALA A 20 -0.49 0.12 -10.67
N GLN A 21 0.13 0.44 -9.55
CA GLN A 21 1.56 0.77 -9.46
C GLN A 21 2.12 0.41 -8.09
N ALA A 22 3.38 0.05 -8.07
CA ALA A 22 4.19 -0.10 -6.88
C ALA A 22 5.33 0.92 -6.93
N TYR A 23 5.45 1.73 -5.89
CA TYR A 23 6.52 2.71 -5.72
C TYR A 23 7.35 2.34 -4.50
N THR A 24 8.64 2.36 -4.65
CA THR A 24 9.56 2.05 -3.56
C THR A 24 10.73 3.00 -3.52
N THR A 25 11.10 3.41 -2.32
CA THR A 25 12.38 4.03 -2.01
C THR A 25 13.09 3.20 -0.96
N LEU A 26 14.19 3.71 -0.40
CA LEU A 26 14.98 2.98 0.59
C LEU A 26 14.16 2.47 1.79
N ASN A 27 13.21 3.29 2.28
CA ASN A 27 12.44 2.99 3.50
C ASN A 27 10.93 3.17 3.33
N VAL A 28 10.45 3.37 2.11
CA VAL A 28 9.04 3.64 1.82
C VAL A 28 8.55 2.75 0.71
N TYR A 29 7.39 2.15 0.94
CA TYR A 29 6.77 1.18 0.03
C TYR A 29 5.32 1.56 -0.15
N ILE A 30 4.91 1.82 -1.39
CA ILE A 30 3.54 2.18 -1.71
C ILE A 30 3.03 1.23 -2.78
N THR A 31 1.88 0.63 -2.54
CA THR A 31 1.11 -0.09 -3.57
C THR A 31 -0.23 0.58 -3.73
N LEU A 32 -0.63 0.81 -4.97
CA LEU A 32 -1.90 1.43 -5.31
C LEU A 32 -2.53 0.68 -6.48
N SER A 33 -3.78 0.31 -6.32
CA SER A 33 -4.64 -0.11 -7.43
C SER A 33 -5.91 0.72 -7.45
N ILE A 34 -6.41 1.02 -8.63
CA ILE A 34 -7.63 1.79 -8.83
C ILE A 34 -8.42 1.22 -10.00
N GLU A 35 -9.72 1.14 -9.84
CA GLU A 35 -10.67 0.69 -10.85
C GLU A 35 -11.78 1.71 -11.00
N ASP A 36 -12.08 2.06 -12.24
CA ASP A 36 -13.25 2.87 -12.60
C ASP A 36 -14.46 1.96 -12.80
N LYS A 37 -15.39 1.99 -11.87
CA LYS A 37 -16.61 1.16 -11.89
C LYS A 37 -17.55 1.50 -13.04
N ILE A 38 -17.48 2.72 -13.54
CA ILE A 38 -18.41 3.23 -14.57
C ILE A 38 -17.80 3.16 -15.97
N GLY A 39 -16.46 3.13 -16.05
CA GLY A 39 -15.74 3.05 -17.32
C GLY A 39 -15.76 4.33 -18.16
N LYS A 40 -15.95 5.50 -17.52
CA LYS A 40 -16.11 6.79 -18.21
C LYS A 40 -14.92 7.72 -18.10
N THR A 41 -13.93 7.38 -17.29
CA THR A 41 -12.81 8.26 -16.97
C THR A 41 -11.46 7.68 -17.38
N ASN A 42 -10.44 8.53 -17.40
CA ASN A 42 -9.06 8.07 -17.60
C ASN A 42 -8.46 7.61 -16.27
N VAL A 43 -8.67 6.36 -15.92
CA VAL A 43 -8.22 5.76 -14.67
C VAL A 43 -6.71 5.85 -14.48
N LYS A 44 -5.94 5.75 -15.56
CA LYS A 44 -4.48 5.87 -15.51
C LYS A 44 -4.03 7.26 -15.04
N THR A 45 -4.64 8.31 -15.56
CA THR A 45 -4.35 9.68 -15.15
C THR A 45 -4.70 9.90 -13.70
N HIS A 46 -5.88 9.48 -13.27
CA HIS A 46 -6.31 9.59 -11.87
C HIS A 46 -5.41 8.79 -10.93
N GLY A 47 -5.02 7.58 -11.30
CA GLY A 47 -4.11 6.77 -10.50
C GLY A 47 -2.74 7.42 -10.32
N LYS A 48 -2.18 7.98 -11.37
CA LYS A 48 -0.91 8.72 -11.30
C LYS A 48 -1.01 9.96 -10.42
N GLU A 49 -2.09 10.74 -10.55
CA GLU A 49 -2.33 11.92 -9.72
C GLU A 49 -2.45 11.56 -8.23
N LEU A 50 -3.14 10.48 -7.91
CA LEU A 50 -3.24 9.98 -6.55
C LEU A 50 -1.88 9.57 -5.99
N LEU A 51 -1.09 8.86 -6.77
CA LEU A 51 0.26 8.44 -6.36
C LEU A 51 1.18 9.64 -6.13
N GLU A 52 1.18 10.61 -7.03
CA GLU A 52 1.96 11.85 -6.90
C GLU A 52 1.53 12.66 -5.67
N LYS A 53 0.24 12.77 -5.44
CA LYS A 53 -0.30 13.46 -4.26
C LYS A 53 0.13 12.76 -2.97
N LEU A 54 0.06 11.44 -2.94
CA LEU A 54 0.51 10.64 -1.80
C LEU A 54 2.00 10.83 -1.53
N GLN A 55 2.82 10.81 -2.57
CA GLN A 55 4.26 11.08 -2.45
C GLN A 55 4.53 12.46 -1.86
N ARG A 56 3.84 13.50 -2.33
CA ARG A 56 4.00 14.86 -1.78
C ARG A 56 3.60 14.94 -0.32
N GLU A 57 2.46 14.40 0.04
CA GLU A 57 1.97 14.39 1.42
C GLU A 57 2.92 13.61 2.35
N PHE A 58 3.38 12.45 1.89
CA PHE A 58 4.26 11.58 2.67
C PHE A 58 5.64 12.22 2.88
N PHE A 59 6.27 12.72 1.81
CA PHE A 59 7.62 13.31 1.92
C PHE A 59 7.64 14.69 2.56
N ALA A 60 6.49 15.33 2.72
CA ALA A 60 6.36 16.56 3.49
C ALA A 60 6.29 16.32 5.00
N LEU A 61 6.15 15.08 5.46
CA LEU A 61 6.11 14.75 6.88
C LEU A 61 7.49 14.92 7.52
N ASP A 62 7.58 15.74 8.55
CA ASP A 62 8.78 15.90 9.35
C ASP A 62 9.04 14.68 10.24
N ASP A 63 7.98 14.08 10.74
CA ASP A 63 7.99 12.86 11.54
C ASP A 63 7.10 11.80 10.92
N LYS A 64 7.65 10.60 10.71
CA LYS A 64 6.99 9.46 10.10
C LYS A 64 6.41 8.51 11.15
N SER A 65 5.67 9.06 12.10
CA SER A 65 4.87 8.25 13.02
C SER A 65 3.70 7.59 12.29
N LEU A 66 3.15 6.54 12.88
CA LEU A 66 1.97 5.86 12.32
C LEU A 66 0.79 6.84 12.14
N GLU A 67 0.56 7.71 13.12
CA GLU A 67 -0.50 8.71 13.07
C GLU A 67 -0.31 9.69 11.91
N ASN A 68 0.90 10.22 11.75
CA ASN A 68 1.21 11.16 10.66
C ASN A 68 1.08 10.51 9.28
N ILE A 69 1.53 9.29 9.14
CA ILE A 69 1.35 8.52 7.88
C ILE A 69 -0.13 8.29 7.61
N LYS A 70 -0.89 7.91 8.63
CA LYS A 70 -2.34 7.69 8.52
C LYS A 70 -3.06 8.98 8.11
N ASN A 71 -2.69 10.12 8.68
CA ASN A 71 -3.23 11.42 8.32
C ASN A 71 -2.91 11.79 6.85
N ALA A 72 -1.67 11.55 6.41
CA ALA A 72 -1.27 11.80 5.03
C ALA A 72 -2.08 10.95 4.04
N VAL A 73 -2.23 9.67 4.30
CA VAL A 73 -3.06 8.78 3.48
C VAL A 73 -4.52 9.21 3.50
N GLY A 74 -5.05 9.59 4.66
CA GLY A 74 -6.41 10.11 4.79
C GLY A 74 -6.65 11.37 3.97
N ASN A 75 -5.70 12.30 3.93
CA ASN A 75 -5.80 13.51 3.12
C ASN A 75 -5.88 13.22 1.62
N VAL A 76 -5.24 12.16 1.19
CA VAL A 76 -5.27 11.73 -0.23
C VAL A 76 -6.56 10.99 -0.55
N THR A 77 -6.99 10.09 0.32
CA THR A 77 -8.12 9.18 0.04
C THR A 77 -9.49 9.82 0.22
N LYS A 78 -9.62 10.82 1.08
CA LYS A 78 -10.91 11.50 1.34
C LYS A 78 -11.57 12.13 0.12
N ASN A 79 -10.79 12.44 -0.91
CA ASN A 79 -11.28 13.09 -2.13
C ASN A 79 -11.44 12.11 -3.31
N ILE A 80 -11.24 10.81 -3.08
CA ILE A 80 -11.47 9.80 -4.12
C ILE A 80 -12.98 9.67 -4.33
N SER A 81 -13.42 9.83 -5.58
CA SER A 81 -14.82 9.67 -5.95
C SER A 81 -15.30 8.23 -5.70
N GLU A 82 -16.57 8.09 -5.30
CA GLU A 82 -17.23 6.81 -5.14
C GLU A 82 -17.34 5.99 -6.44
N GLU A 83 -17.08 6.62 -7.57
CA GLU A 83 -17.01 5.95 -8.88
C GLU A 83 -15.80 5.01 -9.00
N TYR A 84 -14.82 5.17 -8.13
CA TYR A 84 -13.62 4.35 -8.11
C TYR A 84 -13.62 3.35 -6.96
N ASN A 85 -13.18 2.13 -7.26
CA ASN A 85 -12.66 1.22 -6.26
C ASN A 85 -11.15 1.44 -6.17
N TYR A 86 -10.61 1.50 -4.98
CA TYR A 86 -9.16 1.62 -4.80
C TYR A 86 -8.67 0.73 -3.67
N SER A 87 -7.41 0.41 -3.72
CA SER A 87 -6.66 -0.22 -2.64
C SER A 87 -5.30 0.47 -2.55
N MET A 88 -4.96 0.97 -1.38
CA MET A 88 -3.72 1.71 -1.16
C MET A 88 -3.05 1.20 0.10
N ILE A 89 -1.80 0.76 -0.02
CA ILE A 89 -1.00 0.33 1.12
C ILE A 89 0.27 1.16 1.14
N VAL A 90 0.52 1.80 2.26
CA VAL A 90 1.75 2.56 2.52
C VAL A 90 2.50 1.91 3.66
N GLY A 91 3.73 1.52 3.41
CA GLY A 91 4.65 1.03 4.42
C GLY A 91 5.84 1.96 4.57
N ALA A 92 6.28 2.16 5.81
CA ALA A 92 7.50 2.90 6.11
C ALA A 92 8.29 2.19 7.19
N ILE A 93 9.60 2.05 6.98
CA ILE A 93 10.51 1.49 7.98
C ILE A 93 11.23 2.65 8.67
N VAL A 94 11.07 2.71 9.99
CA VAL A 94 11.77 3.67 10.87
C VAL A 94 12.51 2.88 11.94
N GLY A 95 13.82 2.81 11.83
CA GLY A 95 14.63 1.93 12.68
C GLY A 95 14.33 0.46 12.37
N ASP A 96 13.82 -0.27 13.36
CA ASP A 96 13.39 -1.67 13.24
C ASP A 96 11.87 -1.82 13.18
N VAL A 97 11.13 -0.72 13.11
CA VAL A 97 9.67 -0.74 13.10
C VAL A 97 9.14 -0.50 11.70
N LEU A 98 8.24 -1.36 11.26
CA LEU A 98 7.44 -1.19 10.07
C LEU A 98 6.09 -0.58 10.45
N TYR A 99 5.80 0.60 9.91
CA TYR A 99 4.48 1.21 9.96
C TYR A 99 3.74 0.89 8.67
N ILE A 100 2.48 0.48 8.79
CA ILE A 100 1.62 0.12 7.65
C ILE A 100 0.32 0.89 7.78
N VAL A 101 -0.09 1.54 6.69
CA VAL A 101 -1.43 2.14 6.57
C VAL A 101 -2.10 1.57 5.33
N ILE A 102 -3.29 1.02 5.53
CA ILE A 102 -4.12 0.47 4.45
C ILE A 102 -5.34 1.35 4.27
N GLY A 103 -5.48 1.92 3.10
CA GLY A 103 -6.67 2.63 2.64
C GLY A 103 -7.53 1.70 1.79
N SER A 104 -8.75 1.43 2.26
CA SER A 104 -9.69 0.48 1.68
C SER A 104 -9.19 -0.98 1.74
N SER A 105 -9.44 -1.78 0.71
CA SER A 105 -9.05 -3.19 0.69
C SER A 105 -7.54 -3.38 0.54
N GLY A 106 -7.05 -4.52 0.87
CA GLY A 106 -5.65 -4.91 0.78
C GLY A 106 -5.20 -5.72 1.98
N GLN A 107 -4.05 -6.33 1.88
CA GLN A 107 -3.48 -7.08 2.98
C GLN A 107 -1.96 -7.05 2.95
N VAL A 108 -1.39 -7.24 4.12
CA VAL A 108 0.05 -7.40 4.31
C VAL A 108 0.31 -8.69 5.05
N ALA A 109 1.18 -9.51 4.53
CA ALA A 109 1.61 -10.75 5.16
C ALA A 109 3.08 -10.70 5.49
N ILE A 110 3.48 -11.48 6.48
CA ILE A 110 4.87 -11.67 6.85
C ILE A 110 5.20 -13.17 6.89
N LYS A 111 6.39 -13.48 6.40
CA LYS A 111 7.03 -14.78 6.66
C LYS A 111 8.23 -14.53 7.57
N ARG A 112 8.25 -15.20 8.69
CA ARG A 112 9.30 -15.16 9.70
C ARG A 112 9.70 -16.57 10.06
N ASN A 113 10.95 -16.94 9.80
CA ASN A 113 11.41 -18.32 9.91
C ASN A 113 10.52 -19.24 9.05
N ASP A 114 9.94 -20.28 9.65
CA ASP A 114 9.07 -21.23 8.97
C ASP A 114 7.57 -20.91 9.10
N SER A 115 7.24 -19.77 9.72
CA SER A 115 5.86 -19.34 9.93
C SER A 115 5.51 -18.17 9.01
N SER A 116 4.31 -18.19 8.46
CA SER A 116 3.75 -17.11 7.68
C SER A 116 2.33 -16.77 8.10
N GLY A 117 1.92 -15.54 7.90
CA GLY A 117 0.57 -15.11 8.23
C GLY A 117 0.29 -13.68 7.80
N VAL A 118 -0.99 -13.35 7.71
CA VAL A 118 -1.48 -12.00 7.45
C VAL A 118 -1.37 -11.19 8.74
N ILE A 119 -0.68 -10.05 8.68
CA ILE A 119 -0.48 -9.17 9.83
C ILE A 119 -1.33 -7.90 9.78
N ALA A 120 -1.84 -7.56 8.63
CA ALA A 120 -2.68 -6.39 8.43
C ALA A 120 -3.68 -6.64 7.30
N THR A 121 -4.94 -6.30 7.54
CA THR A 121 -6.02 -6.42 6.55
C THR A 121 -6.80 -5.12 6.49
N GLY A 122 -7.03 -4.61 5.28
CA GLY A 122 -7.86 -3.46 5.03
C GLY A 122 -9.35 -3.82 4.99
N VAL A 123 -10.18 -2.81 5.26
CA VAL A 123 -11.63 -2.90 5.14
C VAL A 123 -12.07 -1.86 4.11
N GLU A 124 -12.90 -2.28 3.16
CA GLU A 124 -13.37 -1.42 2.08
C GLU A 124 -13.96 -0.10 2.62
N GLY A 125 -13.46 1.02 2.08
CA GLY A 125 -13.89 2.37 2.48
C GLY A 125 -13.31 2.86 3.81
N GLU A 126 -12.50 2.08 4.51
CA GLU A 126 -11.90 2.45 5.79
C GLU A 126 -10.39 2.66 5.69
N LEU A 127 -9.85 3.32 6.70
CA LEU A 127 -8.42 3.60 6.84
C LEU A 127 -7.92 2.96 8.14
N HIS A 128 -6.99 2.04 8.04
CA HIS A 128 -6.43 1.34 9.18
C HIS A 128 -4.90 1.44 9.24
N GLY A 129 -4.38 1.59 10.44
CA GLY A 129 -2.95 1.64 10.71
C GLY A 129 -2.49 0.47 11.57
N PHE A 130 -1.29 -0.02 11.27
CA PHE A 130 -0.65 -1.15 11.95
C PHE A 130 0.83 -0.85 12.15
N SER A 131 1.43 -1.43 13.17
CA SER A 131 2.88 -1.36 13.35
C SER A 131 3.42 -2.65 13.95
N GLY A 132 4.67 -2.94 13.65
CA GLY A 132 5.34 -4.11 14.20
C GLY A 132 6.85 -4.02 14.01
N LYS A 133 7.58 -4.70 14.88
CA LYS A 133 9.04 -4.79 14.75
C LYS A 133 9.42 -5.82 13.72
N LEU A 134 10.35 -5.42 12.84
CA LEU A 134 10.99 -6.32 11.89
C LEU A 134 12.16 -7.07 12.53
N GLN A 135 12.39 -8.26 12.04
CA GLN A 135 13.56 -9.07 12.35
C GLN A 135 14.35 -9.37 11.08
N HIS A 136 15.60 -9.74 11.24
CA HIS A 136 16.42 -10.17 10.12
C HIS A 136 15.77 -11.36 9.42
N ASP A 137 15.85 -11.38 8.08
CA ASP A 137 15.25 -12.40 7.21
C ASP A 137 13.71 -12.40 7.14
N ASP A 138 13.03 -11.42 7.73
CA ASP A 138 11.60 -11.28 7.49
C ASP A 138 11.33 -11.01 6.00
N VAL A 139 10.32 -11.68 5.48
CA VAL A 139 9.75 -11.39 4.15
C VAL A 139 8.39 -10.77 4.34
N VAL A 140 8.19 -9.57 3.83
CA VAL A 140 6.92 -8.86 3.93
C VAL A 140 6.32 -8.69 2.54
N VAL A 141 5.05 -9.02 2.40
CA VAL A 141 4.33 -8.96 1.13
C VAL A 141 3.15 -8.00 1.27
N PHE A 142 3.14 -6.97 0.43
CA PHE A 142 2.01 -6.05 0.29
C PHE A 142 1.18 -6.47 -0.92
N GLU A 143 -0.11 -6.70 -0.71
CA GLU A 143 -1.05 -7.06 -1.77
C GLU A 143 -2.23 -6.10 -1.81
N THR A 144 -2.45 -5.44 -2.94
CA THR A 144 -3.69 -4.71 -3.16
C THR A 144 -4.89 -5.66 -3.16
N GLY A 145 -6.09 -5.14 -2.87
CA GLY A 145 -7.28 -5.98 -2.72
C GLY A 145 -7.60 -6.85 -3.93
N ASP A 146 -7.43 -6.32 -5.14
CA ASP A 146 -7.65 -7.08 -6.37
C ASP A 146 -6.63 -8.19 -6.58
N PHE A 147 -5.37 -7.91 -6.25
CA PHE A 147 -4.31 -8.89 -6.33
C PHE A 147 -4.53 -10.03 -5.33
N ALA A 148 -4.91 -9.70 -4.10
CA ALA A 148 -5.19 -10.67 -3.05
C ALA A 148 -6.36 -11.60 -3.40
N LYS A 149 -7.35 -11.13 -4.15
CA LYS A 149 -8.45 -11.96 -4.64
C LYS A 149 -8.02 -12.95 -5.71
N LYS A 150 -7.08 -12.56 -6.58
CA LYS A 150 -6.59 -13.37 -7.69
C LYS A 150 -5.51 -14.36 -7.28
N LEU A 151 -4.66 -13.96 -6.35
CA LEU A 151 -3.55 -14.75 -5.81
C LEU A 151 -3.59 -14.70 -4.29
N PRO A 152 -4.53 -15.41 -3.67
CA PRO A 152 -4.57 -15.46 -2.21
C PRO A 152 -3.27 -16.07 -1.68
N LEU A 153 -2.74 -15.47 -0.62
CA LEU A 153 -1.61 -16.02 0.10
C LEU A 153 -2.07 -17.33 0.74
N SER A 154 -1.62 -18.44 0.19
CA SER A 154 -1.83 -19.74 0.80
C SER A 154 -0.75 -19.99 1.85
N ASP A 155 -1.12 -20.69 2.90
CA ASP A 155 -0.24 -21.10 3.98
C ASP A 155 0.95 -21.95 3.50
#